data_53fbc4b1c456c8643060a673a02c2528
#
_entry.id   53fbc4b1c456c8643060a673a02c2528
#
_cell.length_a   1.000
_cell.length_b   1.000
_cell.length_c   1.000
_cell.angle_alpha   90.00
_cell.angle_beta   90.00
_cell.angle_gamma   90.00
#
_symmetry.space_group_name_H-M   'P 1'
#
loop_
_entity.id
_entity.type
_entity.pdbx_description
1 polymer ?
#
loop_
_entity_poly.entity_id
_entity_poly.type
_entity_poly.pdbx_seq_one_letter_code
_entity_poly.pdbx_strand_id
1 'polypeptide(L)'
;MPELPEVETSRRGIEPHLVGATILHAHIRNGRLRWPVSDEIYRLSDTPVLRVQRRAKYLLLELPDGWIIIHLGMSGSLRILSEALPAEKHDHVDLVMSNGKILRYTDPRRFGAWLWTKELEGNNVLAHLGPEPLSDEFNGEYLRQKCAKKKTAIKPWLMDNKLVVGVGNIYASESLFAAGIHPDRLASSLSTEECDLLARVIKAVLLRSIEQGGTTLKDFLQSDGKPGYFAQELQVYGRKGEPCRVCGTPIVATKHAQRATFYCRHCQK
;
A
#
# COMPACT_ATOMS: atom_id res chain seq x y z
N MET A 1 -0.40 -8.43 1.55
CA MET A 1 0.59 -7.32 1.56
C MET A 1 -0.20 -6.03 1.52
N PRO A 2 0.01 -5.11 2.44
CA PRO A 2 -0.58 -3.78 2.38
C PRO A 2 -0.24 -3.09 1.05
N GLU A 3 -1.28 -2.66 0.32
CA GLU A 3 -1.17 -1.86 -0.89
C GLU A 3 -1.46 -0.39 -0.55
N LEU A 4 -1.60 0.49 -1.54
CA LEU A 4 -1.80 1.92 -1.29
C LEU A 4 -2.98 2.22 -0.34
N PRO A 5 -4.17 1.62 -0.49
CA PRO A 5 -5.29 1.90 0.41
C PRO A 5 -5.01 1.56 1.87
N GLU A 6 -4.35 0.44 2.15
CA GLU A 6 -4.00 0.03 3.51
C GLU A 6 -2.96 0.96 4.13
N VAL A 7 -1.97 1.39 3.33
CA VAL A 7 -0.94 2.34 3.79
C VAL A 7 -1.56 3.73 4.03
N GLU A 8 -2.45 4.19 3.16
CA GLU A 8 -3.17 5.46 3.34
C GLU A 8 -4.10 5.42 4.57
N THR A 9 -4.78 4.30 4.79
CA THR A 9 -5.59 4.08 6.00
C THR A 9 -4.73 4.14 7.26
N SER A 10 -3.56 3.49 7.23
CA SER A 10 -2.59 3.57 8.34
C SER A 10 -2.11 5.00 8.57
N ARG A 11 -1.78 5.75 7.50
CA ARG A 11 -1.38 7.16 7.58
C ARG A 11 -2.45 8.00 8.28
N ARG A 12 -3.69 7.90 7.81
CA ARG A 12 -4.83 8.66 8.38
C ARG A 12 -5.08 8.29 9.84
N GLY A 13 -4.91 7.02 10.19
CA GLY A 13 -5.14 6.53 11.54
C GLY A 13 -4.08 6.96 12.55
N ILE A 14 -2.81 7.09 12.13
CA ILE A 14 -1.72 7.48 13.04
C ILE A 14 -1.52 9.00 13.09
N GLU A 15 -1.81 9.73 12.01
CA GLU A 15 -1.55 11.17 11.89
C GLU A 15 -2.10 12.00 13.06
N PRO A 16 -3.38 11.86 13.50
CA PRO A 16 -3.93 12.66 14.60
C PRO A 16 -3.23 12.46 15.94
N HIS A 17 -2.53 11.34 16.11
CA HIS A 17 -1.85 10.98 17.34
C HIS A 17 -0.36 11.30 17.33
N LEU A 18 0.23 11.54 16.17
CA LEU A 18 1.66 11.80 16.02
C LEU A 18 1.96 13.28 15.72
N VAL A 19 1.20 13.91 14.81
CA VAL A 19 1.45 15.29 14.41
C VAL A 19 1.21 16.25 15.58
N GLY A 20 2.21 17.10 15.85
CA GLY A 20 2.19 18.01 16.99
C GLY A 20 2.58 17.38 18.33
N ALA A 21 2.78 16.06 18.37
CA ALA A 21 3.37 15.40 19.53
C ALA A 21 4.87 15.17 19.33
N THR A 22 5.57 14.94 20.42
CA THR A 22 7.03 14.72 20.44
C THR A 22 7.32 13.24 20.70
N ILE A 23 8.22 12.66 19.93
CA ILE A 23 8.79 11.34 20.20
C ILE A 23 9.74 11.49 21.40
N LEU A 24 9.36 10.95 22.55
CA LEU A 24 10.21 10.98 23.75
C LEU A 24 11.39 10.03 23.60
N HIS A 25 11.14 8.84 23.05
CA HIS A 25 12.17 7.86 22.67
C HIS A 25 11.59 6.79 21.76
N ALA A 26 12.47 6.11 21.04
CA ALA A 26 12.15 4.90 20.26
C ALA A 26 12.66 3.66 21.01
N HIS A 27 11.83 2.63 21.06
CA HIS A 27 12.21 1.33 21.62
C HIS A 27 12.22 0.27 20.50
N ILE A 28 13.41 -0.13 20.09
CA ILE A 28 13.60 -1.13 19.04
C ILE A 28 13.96 -2.46 19.66
N ARG A 29 13.05 -3.44 19.65
CA ARG A 29 13.26 -4.80 20.18
C ARG A 29 13.96 -5.70 19.20
N ASN A 30 13.64 -5.54 17.90
CA ASN A 30 14.29 -6.29 16.83
C ASN A 30 14.49 -5.38 15.61
N GLY A 31 15.72 -4.93 15.43
CA GLY A 31 16.12 -4.10 14.28
C GLY A 31 16.40 -4.87 12.99
N ARG A 32 16.29 -6.21 12.99
CA ARG A 32 16.56 -7.06 11.81
C ARG A 32 15.31 -7.21 10.96
N LEU A 33 14.92 -6.14 10.27
CA LEU A 33 13.85 -6.12 9.29
C LEU A 33 14.41 -6.45 7.89
N ARG A 34 13.69 -6.07 6.82
CA ARG A 34 14.16 -6.20 5.43
C ARG A 34 15.54 -5.56 5.23
N TRP A 35 15.73 -4.40 5.81
CA TRP A 35 17.03 -3.75 6.04
C TRP A 35 17.12 -3.46 7.54
N PRO A 36 18.34 -3.37 8.10
CA PRO A 36 18.49 -2.95 9.49
C PRO A 36 17.77 -1.62 9.74
N VAL A 37 17.12 -1.51 10.88
CA VAL A 37 16.57 -0.21 11.33
C VAL A 37 17.72 0.80 11.41
N SER A 38 17.52 2.00 10.85
CA SER A 38 18.57 3.03 10.82
C SER A 38 18.97 3.47 12.22
N ASP A 39 20.28 3.70 12.42
CA ASP A 39 20.85 4.05 13.72
C ASP A 39 20.27 5.36 14.30
N GLU A 40 19.88 6.30 13.45
CA GLU A 40 19.26 7.55 13.85
C GLU A 40 17.95 7.31 14.59
N ILE A 41 17.20 6.26 14.25
CA ILE A 41 15.92 5.92 14.90
C ILE A 41 16.16 5.46 16.35
N TYR A 42 17.25 4.72 16.61
CA TYR A 42 17.61 4.34 17.98
C TYR A 42 17.96 5.53 18.88
N ARG A 43 18.37 6.66 18.29
CA ARG A 43 18.81 7.87 19.00
C ARG A 43 17.73 8.92 19.13
N LEU A 44 16.51 8.66 18.61
CA LEU A 44 15.41 9.61 18.73
C LEU A 44 15.11 9.90 20.21
N SER A 45 15.14 11.17 20.56
CA SER A 45 14.79 11.69 21.86
C SER A 45 14.25 13.10 21.72
N ASP A 46 13.16 13.41 22.39
CA ASP A 46 12.54 14.74 22.42
C ASP A 46 12.36 15.37 21.02
N THR A 47 12.01 14.52 20.03
CA THR A 47 11.93 14.91 18.62
C THR A 47 10.47 15.10 18.19
N PRO A 48 10.04 16.32 17.81
CA PRO A 48 8.67 16.55 17.39
C PRO A 48 8.37 15.93 16.02
N VAL A 49 7.15 15.41 15.84
CA VAL A 49 6.63 14.96 14.53
C VAL A 49 5.90 16.13 13.87
N LEU A 50 6.40 16.58 12.74
CA LEU A 50 5.89 17.74 12.03
C LEU A 50 4.75 17.37 11.09
N ARG A 51 4.91 16.29 10.32
CA ARG A 51 3.91 15.79 9.37
C ARG A 51 3.98 14.27 9.23
N VAL A 52 2.87 13.68 8.80
CA VAL A 52 2.79 12.27 8.39
C VAL A 52 2.25 12.23 6.97
N GLN A 53 3.06 11.76 6.04
CA GLN A 53 2.76 11.68 4.62
C GLN A 53 2.81 10.25 4.11
N ARG A 54 2.32 10.03 2.90
CA ARG A 54 2.48 8.79 2.15
C ARG A 54 3.07 9.07 0.77
N ARG A 55 4.00 8.23 0.36
CA ARG A 55 4.45 8.13 -1.03
C ARG A 55 4.42 6.66 -1.44
N ALA A 56 3.67 6.31 -2.47
CA ALA A 56 3.47 4.91 -2.86
C ALA A 56 2.95 4.06 -1.68
N LYS A 57 3.70 3.05 -1.28
CA LYS A 57 3.43 2.17 -0.13
C LYS A 57 4.34 2.49 1.08
N TYR A 58 4.93 3.69 1.09
CA TYR A 58 5.77 4.17 2.17
C TYR A 58 5.03 5.23 3.00
N LEU A 59 5.14 5.12 4.32
CA LEU A 59 4.79 6.17 5.26
C LEU A 59 6.03 7.02 5.54
N LEU A 60 5.84 8.32 5.60
CA LEU A 60 6.91 9.31 5.74
C LEU A 60 6.56 10.19 6.94
N LEU A 61 7.35 10.05 8.03
CA LEU A 61 7.23 10.90 9.21
C LEU A 61 8.28 12.00 9.10
N GLU A 62 7.85 13.24 9.00
CA GLU A 62 8.74 14.41 8.99
C GLU A 62 9.15 14.80 10.40
N LEU A 63 10.45 14.93 10.59
CA LEU A 63 11.09 15.39 11.80
C LEU A 63 11.91 16.66 11.49
N PRO A 64 12.35 17.45 12.48
CA PRO A 64 13.12 18.67 12.21
C PRO A 64 14.38 18.48 11.36
N ASP A 65 15.07 17.36 11.54
CA ASP A 65 16.37 17.09 10.90
C ASP A 65 16.30 16.05 9.78
N GLY A 66 15.13 15.52 9.45
CA GLY A 66 15.00 14.47 8.43
C GLY A 66 13.66 13.75 8.49
N TRP A 67 13.66 12.52 7.97
CA TRP A 67 12.45 11.73 7.77
C TRP A 67 12.65 10.29 8.24
N ILE A 68 11.62 9.74 8.88
CA ILE A 68 11.50 8.29 9.02
C ILE A 68 10.67 7.77 7.84
N ILE A 69 11.23 6.80 7.12
CA ILE A 69 10.55 6.08 6.02
C ILE A 69 10.15 4.71 6.54
N ILE A 70 8.84 4.42 6.57
CA ILE A 70 8.30 3.14 7.02
C ILE A 70 7.67 2.41 5.84
N HIS A 71 8.02 1.15 5.66
CA HIS A 71 7.33 0.23 4.74
C HIS A 71 6.77 -0.95 5.52
N LEU A 72 5.49 -1.26 5.30
CA LEU A 72 4.81 -2.32 6.08
C LEU A 72 5.18 -3.75 5.62
N GLY A 73 5.86 -3.89 4.49
CA GLY A 73 6.25 -5.20 3.96
C GLY A 73 5.04 -6.04 3.56
N MET A 74 5.01 -7.29 4.02
CA MET A 74 3.93 -8.25 3.72
C MET A 74 2.91 -8.35 4.85
N SER A 75 3.35 -8.19 6.09
CA SER A 75 2.56 -8.46 7.30
C SER A 75 2.69 -7.36 8.36
N GLY A 76 3.36 -6.24 8.03
CA GLY A 76 3.54 -5.14 8.95
C GLY A 76 2.25 -4.36 9.19
N SER A 77 2.06 -3.93 10.43
CA SER A 77 0.98 -3.06 10.85
C SER A 77 1.45 -2.05 11.89
N LEU A 78 0.75 -0.94 11.97
CA LEU A 78 0.96 0.13 12.95
C LEU A 78 -0.29 0.28 13.80
N ARG A 79 -0.11 0.27 15.12
CA ARG A 79 -1.19 0.47 16.09
C ARG A 79 -0.89 1.65 17.02
N ILE A 80 -1.93 2.39 17.37
CA ILE A 80 -1.87 3.42 18.40
C ILE A 80 -2.36 2.80 19.70
N LEU A 81 -1.49 2.75 20.71
CA LEU A 81 -1.81 2.29 22.06
C LEU A 81 -2.01 3.51 22.96
N SER A 82 -3.07 3.45 23.79
CA SER A 82 -3.38 4.51 24.77
C SER A 82 -2.69 4.27 26.12
N GLU A 83 -2.12 3.10 26.31
CA GLU A 83 -1.41 2.67 27.53
C GLU A 83 -0.26 1.74 27.15
N ALA A 84 0.69 1.59 28.04
CA ALA A 84 1.84 0.72 27.87
C ALA A 84 1.42 -0.75 28.04
N LEU A 85 1.00 -1.39 26.93
CA LEU A 85 0.74 -2.82 26.89
C LEU A 85 2.05 -3.60 26.71
N PRO A 86 2.20 -4.77 27.34
CA PRO A 86 3.32 -5.66 27.09
C PRO A 86 3.50 -5.93 25.59
N ALA A 87 4.76 -5.94 25.13
CA ALA A 87 5.05 -6.24 23.74
C ALA A 87 4.96 -7.74 23.51
N GLU A 88 4.37 -8.12 22.36
CA GLU A 88 4.32 -9.49 21.89
C GLU A 88 5.55 -9.84 21.03
N LYS A 89 5.68 -11.11 20.67
CA LYS A 89 6.83 -11.67 19.94
C LYS A 89 7.19 -10.89 18.65
N HIS A 90 6.22 -10.31 17.98
CA HIS A 90 6.41 -9.66 16.68
C HIS A 90 6.30 -8.12 16.73
N ASP A 91 6.24 -7.55 17.92
CA ASP A 91 6.26 -6.12 18.17
C ASP A 91 7.71 -5.64 18.19
N HIS A 92 8.16 -5.05 17.08
CA HIS A 92 9.58 -4.77 16.86
C HIS A 92 9.99 -3.34 17.20
N VAL A 93 9.10 -2.36 16.99
CA VAL A 93 9.40 -0.94 17.22
C VAL A 93 8.24 -0.27 17.93
N ASP A 94 8.54 0.50 18.98
CA ASP A 94 7.63 1.44 19.60
C ASP A 94 8.21 2.85 19.51
N LEU A 95 7.39 3.84 19.12
CA LEU A 95 7.65 5.25 19.38
C LEU A 95 6.78 5.71 20.54
N VAL A 96 7.41 6.11 21.62
CA VAL A 96 6.73 6.62 22.81
C VAL A 96 6.54 8.12 22.65
N MET A 97 5.29 8.59 22.72
CA MET A 97 4.92 9.96 22.41
C MET A 97 4.65 10.79 23.68
N SER A 98 4.88 12.09 23.60
CA SER A 98 4.65 13.04 24.71
C SER A 98 3.20 13.16 25.16
N ASN A 99 2.24 12.76 24.32
CA ASN A 99 0.81 12.75 24.64
C ASN A 99 0.33 11.45 25.30
N GLY A 100 1.26 10.59 25.75
CA GLY A 100 0.96 9.31 26.39
C GLY A 100 0.60 8.18 25.43
N LYS A 101 0.60 8.43 24.10
CA LYS A 101 0.36 7.38 23.11
C LYS A 101 1.65 6.66 22.75
N ILE A 102 1.51 5.44 22.23
CA ILE A 102 2.61 4.64 21.68
C ILE A 102 2.23 4.21 20.28
N LEU A 103 3.08 4.54 19.31
CA LEU A 103 2.99 3.94 17.96
C LEU A 103 3.76 2.63 18.00
N ARG A 104 3.05 1.52 17.86
CA ARG A 104 3.63 0.17 17.85
C ARG A 104 3.64 -0.43 16.46
N TYR A 105 4.81 -0.90 16.04
CA TYR A 105 5.00 -1.62 14.79
C TYR A 105 5.12 -3.13 15.05
N THR A 106 4.21 -3.90 14.46
CA THR A 106 4.17 -5.36 14.51
C THR A 106 4.42 -5.92 13.10
N ASP A 107 5.34 -6.89 12.95
CA ASP A 107 5.63 -7.51 11.65
C ASP A 107 6.15 -8.95 11.80
N PRO A 108 5.26 -9.96 11.75
CA PRO A 108 5.64 -11.37 11.90
C PRO A 108 6.69 -11.84 10.90
N ARG A 109 6.65 -11.35 9.66
CA ARG A 109 7.55 -11.77 8.57
C ARG A 109 8.82 -10.94 8.47
N ARG A 110 8.88 -9.78 9.10
CA ARG A 110 10.02 -8.84 9.09
C ARG A 110 10.44 -8.38 7.69
N PHE A 111 9.49 -8.24 6.78
CA PHE A 111 9.71 -7.75 5.41
C PHE A 111 9.46 -6.25 5.27
N GLY A 112 9.11 -5.60 6.36
CA GLY A 112 9.00 -4.15 6.40
C GLY A 112 10.34 -3.45 6.57
N ALA A 113 10.30 -2.14 6.65
CA ALA A 113 11.49 -1.31 6.80
C ALA A 113 11.21 -0.08 7.68
N TRP A 114 12.22 0.33 8.43
CA TRP A 114 12.28 1.56 9.21
C TRP A 114 13.61 2.23 8.93
N LEU A 115 13.59 3.20 8.02
CA LEU A 115 14.79 3.88 7.52
C LEU A 115 14.74 5.34 7.89
N TRP A 116 15.90 5.94 8.06
CA TRP A 116 16.04 7.38 8.23
C TRP A 116 16.71 8.00 6.99
N THR A 117 16.32 9.20 6.64
CA THR A 117 16.98 10.00 5.61
C THR A 117 16.88 11.48 5.95
N LYS A 118 17.91 12.22 5.62
CA LYS A 118 17.92 13.68 5.77
C LYS A 118 16.99 14.34 4.76
N GLU A 119 16.93 13.81 3.54
CA GLU A 119 16.14 14.34 2.43
C GLU A 119 15.42 13.21 1.72
N LEU A 120 14.20 13.49 1.23
CA LEU A 120 13.43 12.53 0.43
C LEU A 120 13.86 12.52 -1.02
N GLU A 121 14.26 13.69 -1.56
CA GLU A 121 14.73 13.81 -2.93
C GLU A 121 15.99 12.99 -3.14
N GLY A 122 16.04 12.21 -4.23
CA GLY A 122 17.17 11.33 -4.52
C GLY A 122 17.33 10.11 -3.61
N ASN A 123 16.43 9.92 -2.63
CA ASN A 123 16.48 8.73 -1.78
C ASN A 123 16.29 7.46 -2.60
N ASN A 124 17.16 6.46 -2.41
CA ASN A 124 17.21 5.23 -3.22
C ASN A 124 15.89 4.45 -3.27
N VAL A 125 15.11 4.43 -2.19
CA VAL A 125 13.83 3.68 -2.16
C VAL A 125 12.69 4.45 -2.80
N LEU A 126 12.82 5.78 -2.99
CA LEU A 126 11.78 6.65 -3.54
C LEU A 126 12.10 7.17 -4.95
N ALA A 127 13.37 7.17 -5.37
CA ALA A 127 13.85 7.86 -6.57
C ALA A 127 13.26 7.35 -7.89
N HIS A 128 12.84 6.09 -7.96
CA HIS A 128 12.39 5.45 -9.19
C HIS A 128 10.88 5.17 -9.21
N LEU A 129 10.14 5.81 -8.34
CA LEU A 129 8.70 5.63 -8.24
C LEU A 129 7.96 6.48 -9.31
N GLY A 130 7.06 5.85 -10.03
CA GLY A 130 6.14 6.50 -10.96
C GLY A 130 5.12 7.42 -10.24
N PRO A 131 4.14 7.97 -10.99
CA PRO A 131 3.14 8.87 -10.41
C PRO A 131 2.23 8.18 -9.40
N GLU A 132 1.70 8.99 -8.49
CA GLU A 132 0.61 8.58 -7.61
C GLU A 132 -0.68 8.35 -8.42
N PRO A 133 -1.36 7.21 -8.24
CA PRO A 133 -2.55 6.89 -9.04
C PRO A 133 -3.72 7.85 -8.79
N LEU A 134 -3.76 8.52 -7.64
CA LEU A 134 -4.82 9.47 -7.28
C LEU A 134 -4.49 10.92 -7.69
N SER A 135 -3.29 11.17 -8.22
CA SER A 135 -2.90 12.49 -8.75
C SER A 135 -3.40 12.70 -10.17
N ASP A 136 -3.40 13.96 -10.64
CA ASP A 136 -3.76 14.32 -12.01
C ASP A 136 -2.72 13.85 -13.04
N GLU A 137 -1.48 13.59 -12.62
CA GLU A 137 -0.42 13.07 -13.47
C GLU A 137 -0.72 11.66 -14.00
N PHE A 138 -1.44 10.86 -13.22
CA PHE A 138 -1.92 9.55 -13.65
C PHE A 138 -3.30 9.70 -14.30
N ASN A 139 -3.36 9.62 -15.61
CA ASN A 139 -4.58 9.73 -16.42
C ASN A 139 -4.52 8.81 -17.64
N GLY A 140 -5.58 8.80 -18.44
CA GLY A 140 -5.68 7.94 -19.62
C GLY A 140 -4.61 8.20 -20.65
N GLU A 141 -4.27 9.46 -20.92
CA GLU A 141 -3.21 9.82 -21.88
C GLU A 141 -1.84 9.35 -21.40
N TYR A 142 -1.51 9.55 -20.13
CA TYR A 142 -0.29 9.00 -19.52
C TYR A 142 -0.23 7.48 -19.70
N LEU A 143 -1.32 6.77 -19.36
CA LEU A 143 -1.38 5.32 -19.45
C LEU A 143 -1.23 4.85 -20.91
N ARG A 144 -1.89 5.50 -21.85
CA ARG A 144 -1.78 5.23 -23.30
C ARG A 144 -0.33 5.34 -23.78
N GLN A 145 0.35 6.42 -23.42
CA GLN A 145 1.75 6.64 -23.80
C GLN A 145 2.68 5.55 -23.24
N LYS A 146 2.50 5.18 -21.97
CA LYS A 146 3.31 4.16 -21.28
C LYS A 146 3.01 2.73 -21.76
N CYS A 147 1.82 2.48 -22.26
CA CYS A 147 1.41 1.18 -22.79
C CYS A 147 1.78 0.98 -24.26
N ALA A 148 1.87 2.04 -25.07
CA ALA A 148 1.92 2.01 -26.54
C ALA A 148 2.98 1.06 -27.15
N LYS A 149 4.13 0.88 -26.50
CA LYS A 149 5.22 -0.01 -26.96
C LYS A 149 5.51 -1.15 -25.98
N LYS A 150 4.67 -1.34 -24.97
CA LYS A 150 4.93 -2.31 -23.91
C LYS A 150 4.43 -3.70 -24.30
N LYS A 151 5.36 -4.64 -24.49
CA LYS A 151 5.07 -6.04 -24.86
C LYS A 151 4.74 -6.95 -23.66
N THR A 152 4.54 -6.38 -22.48
CA THR A 152 4.17 -7.11 -21.26
C THR A 152 2.65 -7.15 -21.12
N ALA A 153 2.10 -8.20 -20.52
CA ALA A 153 0.69 -8.24 -20.15
C ALA A 153 0.32 -7.05 -19.24
N ILE A 154 -0.91 -6.57 -19.37
CA ILE A 154 -1.36 -5.36 -18.65
C ILE A 154 -1.30 -5.51 -17.13
N LYS A 155 -1.66 -6.67 -16.58
CA LYS A 155 -1.66 -6.84 -15.12
C LYS A 155 -0.27 -6.67 -14.49
N PRO A 156 0.78 -7.41 -14.89
CA PRO A 156 2.12 -7.19 -14.33
C PRO A 156 2.64 -5.78 -14.60
N TRP A 157 2.23 -5.13 -15.71
CA TRP A 157 2.62 -3.76 -16.01
C TRP A 157 1.99 -2.76 -15.01
N LEU A 158 0.71 -2.93 -14.65
CA LEU A 158 0.05 -2.12 -13.62
C LEU A 158 0.71 -2.27 -12.23
N MET A 159 1.33 -3.41 -11.97
CA MET A 159 2.01 -3.67 -10.70
C MET A 159 3.45 -3.18 -10.66
N ASP A 160 3.98 -2.67 -11.79
CA ASP A 160 5.30 -2.06 -11.84
C ASP A 160 5.24 -0.63 -11.28
N ASN A 161 5.94 -0.39 -10.17
CA ASN A 161 5.99 0.92 -9.53
C ASN A 161 6.59 2.04 -10.41
N LYS A 162 7.22 1.70 -11.54
CA LYS A 162 7.67 2.70 -12.53
C LYS A 162 6.53 3.22 -13.40
N LEU A 163 5.47 2.42 -13.59
CA LEU A 163 4.28 2.86 -14.30
C LEU A 163 3.38 3.69 -13.38
N VAL A 164 2.94 3.09 -12.31
CA VAL A 164 2.06 3.69 -11.31
C VAL A 164 2.35 3.08 -9.95
N VAL A 165 2.40 3.88 -8.93
CA VAL A 165 2.71 3.37 -7.59
C VAL A 165 1.48 2.86 -6.85
N GLY A 166 1.70 2.01 -5.88
CA GLY A 166 0.67 1.62 -4.90
C GLY A 166 -0.30 0.55 -5.34
N VAL A 167 -0.44 0.29 -6.65
CA VAL A 167 -1.29 -0.78 -7.19
C VAL A 167 -0.55 -2.12 -7.05
N GLY A 168 -1.11 -3.03 -6.31
CA GLY A 168 -0.56 -4.37 -6.13
C GLY A 168 -1.48 -5.44 -6.71
N ASN A 169 -1.36 -6.66 -6.19
CA ASN A 169 -2.03 -7.83 -6.77
C ASN A 169 -3.57 -7.79 -6.63
N ILE A 170 -4.07 -7.25 -5.53
CA ILE A 170 -5.51 -7.11 -5.28
C ILE A 170 -6.09 -6.08 -6.22
N TYR A 171 -5.57 -4.85 -6.16
CA TYR A 171 -6.18 -3.73 -6.87
C TYR A 171 -5.91 -3.74 -8.37
N ALA A 172 -4.84 -4.38 -8.85
CA ALA A 172 -4.67 -4.67 -10.29
C ALA A 172 -5.77 -5.61 -10.79
N SER A 173 -6.06 -6.69 -10.07
CA SER A 173 -7.13 -7.64 -10.45
C SER A 173 -8.52 -6.98 -10.43
N GLU A 174 -8.84 -6.25 -9.35
CA GLU A 174 -10.14 -5.57 -9.21
C GLU A 174 -10.33 -4.46 -10.25
N SER A 175 -9.29 -3.67 -10.52
CA SER A 175 -9.36 -2.60 -11.52
C SER A 175 -9.54 -3.14 -12.94
N LEU A 176 -8.84 -4.21 -13.30
CA LEU A 176 -8.99 -4.84 -14.62
C LEU A 176 -10.38 -5.46 -14.79
N PHE A 177 -10.92 -6.08 -13.74
CA PHE A 177 -12.31 -6.56 -13.76
C PHE A 177 -13.30 -5.41 -13.99
N ALA A 178 -13.18 -4.32 -13.23
CA ALA A 178 -14.05 -3.16 -13.35
C ALA A 178 -13.95 -2.46 -14.72
N ALA A 179 -12.78 -2.52 -15.37
CA ALA A 179 -12.58 -2.00 -16.72
C ALA A 179 -12.95 -2.99 -17.83
N GLY A 180 -13.29 -4.25 -17.52
CA GLY A 180 -13.61 -5.28 -18.49
C GLY A 180 -12.41 -5.78 -19.31
N ILE A 181 -11.18 -5.58 -18.82
CA ILE A 181 -9.95 -5.90 -19.52
C ILE A 181 -9.36 -7.21 -18.99
N HIS A 182 -9.06 -8.17 -19.89
CA HIS A 182 -8.43 -9.42 -19.51
C HIS A 182 -6.99 -9.17 -19.01
N PRO A 183 -6.57 -9.77 -17.89
CA PRO A 183 -5.26 -9.49 -17.30
C PRO A 183 -4.05 -9.89 -18.17
N ASP A 184 -4.22 -10.81 -19.12
CA ASP A 184 -3.20 -11.28 -20.06
C ASP A 184 -3.07 -10.43 -21.32
N ARG A 185 -3.97 -9.50 -21.55
CA ARG A 185 -3.87 -8.62 -22.73
C ARG A 185 -2.55 -7.88 -22.72
N LEU A 186 -1.93 -7.76 -23.87
CA LEU A 186 -0.72 -6.94 -24.02
C LEU A 186 -1.06 -5.47 -23.70
N ALA A 187 -0.23 -4.83 -22.90
CA ALA A 187 -0.42 -3.42 -22.57
C ALA A 187 -0.52 -2.55 -23.82
N SER A 188 0.29 -2.86 -24.87
CA SER A 188 0.26 -2.17 -26.16
C SER A 188 -1.01 -2.39 -26.99
N SER A 189 -1.86 -3.34 -26.65
CA SER A 189 -3.12 -3.60 -27.36
C SER A 189 -4.31 -2.79 -26.85
N LEU A 190 -4.14 -2.04 -25.76
CA LEU A 190 -5.23 -1.24 -25.19
C LEU A 190 -5.53 -0.03 -26.08
N SER A 191 -6.82 0.19 -26.36
CA SER A 191 -7.28 1.40 -27.06
C SER A 191 -7.15 2.64 -26.17
N THR A 192 -7.31 3.82 -26.77
CA THR A 192 -7.35 5.09 -26.02
C THR A 192 -8.49 5.07 -24.98
N GLU A 193 -9.67 4.62 -25.40
CA GLU A 193 -10.86 4.54 -24.55
C GLU A 193 -10.67 3.56 -23.39
N GLU A 194 -10.00 2.42 -23.63
CA GLU A 194 -9.66 1.46 -22.59
C GLU A 194 -8.65 2.03 -21.59
N CYS A 195 -7.65 2.78 -22.06
CA CYS A 195 -6.70 3.47 -21.17
C CYS A 195 -7.39 4.54 -20.31
N ASP A 196 -8.29 5.33 -20.89
CA ASP A 196 -9.07 6.35 -20.17
C ASP A 196 -9.97 5.69 -19.11
N LEU A 197 -10.66 4.62 -19.49
CA LEU A 197 -11.51 3.87 -18.58
C LEU A 197 -10.68 3.24 -17.45
N LEU A 198 -9.58 2.57 -17.78
CA LEU A 198 -8.74 1.90 -16.78
C LEU A 198 -8.14 2.89 -15.78
N ALA A 199 -7.66 4.05 -16.23
CA ALA A 199 -7.14 5.08 -15.34
C ALA A 199 -8.21 5.59 -14.36
N ARG A 200 -9.43 5.85 -14.85
CA ARG A 200 -10.57 6.27 -14.00
C ARG A 200 -10.96 5.19 -13.00
N VAL A 201 -11.02 3.95 -13.45
CA VAL A 201 -11.43 2.81 -12.60
C VAL A 201 -10.40 2.53 -11.51
N ILE A 202 -9.11 2.61 -11.81
CA ILE A 202 -8.06 2.46 -10.81
C ILE A 202 -8.25 3.49 -9.68
N LYS A 203 -8.47 4.76 -10.03
CA LYS A 203 -8.75 5.81 -9.03
C LYS A 203 -9.99 5.49 -8.20
N ALA A 204 -11.09 5.11 -8.85
CA ALA A 204 -12.35 4.81 -8.17
C ALA A 204 -12.24 3.63 -7.20
N VAL A 205 -11.60 2.53 -7.62
CA VAL A 205 -11.40 1.33 -6.80
C VAL A 205 -10.52 1.64 -5.58
N LEU A 206 -9.42 2.38 -5.78
CA LEU A 206 -8.52 2.75 -4.69
C LEU A 206 -9.20 3.69 -3.69
N LEU A 207 -9.92 4.72 -4.16
CA LEU A 207 -10.67 5.64 -3.29
C LEU A 207 -11.73 4.89 -2.48
N ARG A 208 -12.51 4.02 -3.13
CA ARG A 208 -13.52 3.21 -2.44
C ARG A 208 -12.89 2.34 -1.36
N SER A 209 -11.76 1.71 -1.66
CA SER A 209 -11.06 0.90 -0.66
C SER A 209 -10.56 1.73 0.52
N ILE A 210 -10.04 2.94 0.28
CA ILE A 210 -9.62 3.85 1.36
C ILE A 210 -10.80 4.21 2.25
N GLU A 211 -11.97 4.54 1.67
CA GLU A 211 -13.20 4.83 2.41
C GLU A 211 -13.66 3.66 3.30
N GLN A 212 -13.44 2.43 2.85
CA GLN A 212 -13.76 1.21 3.59
C GLN A 212 -12.66 0.77 4.58
N GLY A 213 -11.58 1.55 4.73
CA GLY A 213 -10.47 1.22 5.63
C GLY A 213 -9.55 0.12 5.12
N GLY A 214 -9.52 -0.10 3.81
CA GLY A 214 -8.68 -1.10 3.16
C GLY A 214 -9.27 -2.52 3.20
N THR A 215 -8.50 -3.48 2.68
CA THR A 215 -8.84 -4.90 2.65
C THR A 215 -8.20 -5.61 3.84
N THR A 216 -9.00 -6.26 4.69
CA THR A 216 -8.45 -7.19 5.68
C THR A 216 -8.18 -8.52 5.03
N LEU A 217 -6.96 -8.72 4.56
CA LEU A 217 -6.43 -10.05 4.31
C LEU A 217 -5.56 -10.40 5.52
N LYS A 218 -5.89 -11.46 6.20
CA LYS A 218 -5.30 -12.12 7.41
C LYS A 218 -4.39 -11.30 8.35
N ASP A 219 -3.61 -10.35 7.82
CA ASP A 219 -2.50 -9.72 8.55
C ASP A 219 -2.59 -8.20 8.67
N PHE A 220 -3.61 -7.54 8.08
CA PHE A 220 -3.74 -6.09 8.17
C PHE A 220 -4.87 -5.68 9.12
N LEU A 221 -4.53 -4.85 10.09
CA LEU A 221 -5.48 -4.14 10.95
C LEU A 221 -5.23 -2.63 10.84
N GLN A 222 -6.28 -1.84 10.97
CA GLN A 222 -6.19 -0.39 11.08
C GLN A 222 -5.44 -0.01 12.38
N SER A 223 -5.00 1.25 12.48
CA SER A 223 -4.25 1.73 13.65
C SER A 223 -5.02 1.63 14.98
N ASP A 224 -6.34 1.53 14.94
CA ASP A 224 -7.21 1.30 16.10
C ASP A 224 -7.50 -0.19 16.36
N GLY A 225 -6.86 -1.08 15.60
CA GLY A 225 -7.02 -2.54 15.71
C GLY A 225 -8.23 -3.12 14.97
N LYS A 226 -9.04 -2.28 14.29
CA LYS A 226 -10.19 -2.77 13.54
C LYS A 226 -9.80 -3.31 12.16
N PRO A 227 -10.55 -4.29 11.63
CA PRO A 227 -10.37 -4.77 10.26
C PRO A 227 -10.82 -3.72 9.24
N GLY A 228 -10.28 -3.80 8.02
CA GLY A 228 -10.86 -3.11 6.87
C GLY A 228 -12.07 -3.87 6.33
N TYR A 229 -12.97 -3.17 5.67
CA TYR A 229 -14.23 -3.75 5.18
C TYR A 229 -14.27 -3.97 3.66
N PHE A 230 -13.29 -3.49 2.92
CA PHE A 230 -13.27 -3.62 1.45
C PHE A 230 -13.20 -5.08 0.97
N ALA A 231 -12.72 -6.02 1.79
CA ALA A 231 -12.73 -7.45 1.47
C ALA A 231 -14.12 -7.97 1.08
N GLN A 232 -15.18 -7.39 1.62
CA GLN A 232 -16.58 -7.75 1.32
C GLN A 232 -17.02 -7.27 -0.07
N GLU A 233 -16.34 -6.27 -0.63
CA GLU A 233 -16.65 -5.69 -1.93
C GLU A 233 -15.82 -6.28 -3.08
N LEU A 234 -14.86 -7.17 -2.80
CA LEU A 234 -14.02 -7.79 -3.84
C LEU A 234 -14.87 -8.54 -4.87
N GLN A 235 -14.63 -8.24 -6.13
CA GLN A 235 -15.36 -8.79 -7.25
C GLN A 235 -14.75 -10.10 -7.77
N VAL A 236 -13.43 -10.18 -7.82
CA VAL A 236 -12.70 -11.34 -8.37
C VAL A 236 -11.60 -11.86 -7.45
N TYR A 237 -10.87 -10.98 -6.76
CA TYR A 237 -9.71 -11.38 -6.00
C TYR A 237 -10.06 -12.36 -4.86
N GLY A 238 -9.37 -13.52 -4.84
CA GLY A 238 -9.60 -14.56 -3.85
C GLY A 238 -10.86 -15.40 -4.06
N ARG A 239 -11.67 -15.14 -5.11
CA ARG A 239 -12.98 -15.74 -5.34
C ARG A 239 -12.98 -16.85 -6.40
N LYS A 240 -11.88 -17.60 -6.52
CA LYS A 240 -11.78 -18.71 -7.47
C LYS A 240 -12.97 -19.67 -7.35
N GLY A 241 -13.63 -19.93 -8.47
CA GLY A 241 -14.77 -20.85 -8.56
C GLY A 241 -16.10 -20.29 -8.10
N GLU A 242 -16.11 -19.14 -7.41
CA GLU A 242 -17.35 -18.45 -7.05
C GLU A 242 -18.00 -17.78 -8.28
N PRO A 243 -19.32 -17.61 -8.29
CA PRO A 243 -19.98 -16.95 -9.40
C PRO A 243 -19.59 -15.47 -9.49
N CYS A 244 -19.30 -15.01 -10.70
CA CYS A 244 -19.13 -13.59 -10.98
C CYS A 244 -20.37 -12.83 -10.56
N ARG A 245 -20.23 -11.74 -9.80
CA ARG A 245 -21.38 -10.94 -9.31
C ARG A 245 -22.13 -10.22 -10.42
N VAL A 246 -21.54 -10.11 -11.62
CA VAL A 246 -22.17 -9.46 -12.79
C VAL A 246 -22.87 -10.49 -13.71
N CYS A 247 -22.19 -11.58 -14.08
CA CYS A 247 -22.68 -12.51 -15.10
C CYS A 247 -22.87 -13.95 -14.63
N GLY A 248 -22.55 -14.28 -13.38
CA GLY A 248 -22.67 -15.63 -12.82
C GLY A 248 -21.60 -16.63 -13.25
N THR A 249 -20.76 -16.31 -14.25
CA THR A 249 -19.67 -17.20 -14.69
C THR A 249 -18.67 -17.43 -13.54
N PRO A 250 -18.22 -18.67 -13.30
CA PRO A 250 -17.21 -18.93 -12.27
C PRO A 250 -15.91 -18.13 -12.47
N ILE A 251 -15.42 -17.50 -11.40
CA ILE A 251 -14.16 -16.75 -11.42
C ILE A 251 -13.00 -17.72 -11.64
N VAL A 252 -12.12 -17.37 -12.56
CA VAL A 252 -10.90 -18.12 -12.90
C VAL A 252 -9.73 -17.59 -12.07
N ALA A 253 -8.86 -18.50 -11.64
CA ALA A 253 -7.59 -18.17 -11.03
C ALA A 253 -6.43 -18.78 -11.84
N THR A 254 -5.46 -17.93 -12.18
CA THR A 254 -4.21 -18.30 -12.87
C THR A 254 -3.01 -17.75 -12.10
N LYS A 255 -1.81 -17.93 -12.62
CA LYS A 255 -0.59 -17.35 -12.05
C LYS A 255 0.17 -16.56 -13.11
N HIS A 256 0.55 -15.32 -12.74
CA HIS A 256 1.51 -14.52 -13.50
C HIS A 256 2.71 -14.22 -12.62
N ALA A 257 3.91 -14.55 -13.08
CA ALA A 257 5.16 -14.29 -12.35
C ALA A 257 5.06 -14.66 -10.84
N GLN A 258 4.60 -15.87 -10.55
CA GLN A 258 4.39 -16.43 -9.19
C GLN A 258 3.26 -15.76 -8.38
N ARG A 259 2.46 -14.86 -8.97
CA ARG A 259 1.35 -14.19 -8.29
C ARG A 259 0.00 -14.69 -8.79
N ALA A 260 -0.91 -15.00 -7.87
CA ALA A 260 -2.28 -15.37 -8.21
C ALA A 260 -2.98 -14.23 -8.95
N THR A 261 -3.70 -14.58 -10.03
CA THR A 261 -4.46 -13.67 -10.87
C THR A 261 -5.88 -14.17 -10.96
N PHE A 262 -6.85 -13.33 -10.66
CA PHE A 262 -8.27 -13.66 -10.63
C PHE A 262 -9.01 -12.82 -11.67
N TYR A 263 -9.88 -13.44 -12.46
CA TYR A 263 -10.66 -12.74 -13.48
C TYR A 263 -11.93 -13.48 -13.87
N CYS A 264 -12.88 -12.79 -14.48
CA CYS A 264 -14.06 -13.36 -15.11
C CYS A 264 -13.82 -13.46 -16.62
N ARG A 265 -13.77 -14.68 -17.15
CA ARG A 265 -13.57 -14.92 -18.61
C ARG A 265 -14.69 -14.40 -19.50
N HIS A 266 -15.87 -14.13 -18.96
CA HIS A 266 -17.00 -13.57 -19.69
C HIS A 266 -16.96 -12.04 -19.73
N CYS A 267 -16.75 -11.39 -18.56
CA CYS A 267 -16.76 -9.95 -18.44
C CYS A 267 -15.47 -9.25 -18.90
N GLN A 268 -14.35 -9.97 -18.92
CA GLN A 268 -13.04 -9.39 -19.27
C GLN A 268 -12.56 -9.95 -20.62
N LYS A 269 -12.25 -9.05 -21.57
CA LYS A 269 -11.84 -9.35 -22.96
C LYS A 269 -10.43 -8.84 -23.27
#